data_d5554344e1303fe1aa0da64e04090a0c
#
_entry.id   d5554344e1303fe1aa0da64e04090a0c
#
_cell.length_a   1.000
_cell.length_b   1.000
_cell.length_c   1.000
_cell.angle_alpha   90.00
_cell.angle_beta   90.00
_cell.angle_gamma   90.00
#
_symmetry.space_group_name_H-M   'P 1'
#
loop_
_entity.id
_entity.type
_entity.pdbx_description
1 polymer ?
#
loop_
_entity_poly.entity_id
_entity_poly.type
_entity_poly.pdbx_seq_one_letter_code
_entity_poly.pdbx_strand_id
1 'polypeptide(L)'
;MNNKERGESIRHQILKDIRQHPTDISRYIADSFSITLQAVNNHLKRLEEEGWLQSSGRGKGKRYFPGDMREYRSQFPLTVDFTEDAVWREQYSFVFEGLQENIVDICQYGFTEMVNNVIDHSDGTLIEIYAFRDKERIVIIIADDGEGIFKKIKRLCDLQDERQALFELSKGKLTTDPDNHTGEGIFFTSRVFDAFEIDSKGVKFSHSDQFDFIGNESGTAVYMLLKRDSNRTIQSVFDDYAGPDEFQFNKTVIPVRLAQYGNEKLVSRSQAKRLLLRIELFQNVLFDFDGVSAIGQAFADEIFRVYAQSHPDIDLVPVKMEENVKKMINRAISSRVSK
;
A
#
# COMPACT_ATOMS: atom_id res chain seq x y z
N MET A 1 30.53 22.80 3.99
CA MET A 1 29.14 22.89 3.48
C MET A 1 29.12 23.88 2.33
N ASN A 2 28.73 23.45 1.14
CA ASN A 2 28.64 24.36 -0.01
C ASN A 2 27.37 25.23 0.09
N ASN A 3 27.25 26.27 -0.74
CA ASN A 3 26.10 27.20 -0.67
C ASN A 3 24.74 26.53 -0.90
N LYS A 4 24.69 25.44 -1.70
CA LYS A 4 23.49 24.67 -1.97
C LYS A 4 23.07 23.88 -0.73
N GLU A 5 23.99 23.13 -0.12
CA GLU A 5 23.74 22.38 1.11
C GLU A 5 23.29 23.28 2.26
N ARG A 6 23.91 24.47 2.39
CA ARG A 6 23.50 25.45 3.39
C ARG A 6 22.08 25.96 3.16
N GLY A 7 21.73 26.23 1.90
CA GLY A 7 20.36 26.64 1.54
C GLY A 7 19.31 25.58 1.85
N GLU A 8 19.59 24.32 1.59
CA GLU A 8 18.73 23.18 1.92
C GLU A 8 18.57 23.02 3.44
N SER A 9 19.64 23.14 4.20
CA SER A 9 19.59 23.10 5.67
C SER A 9 18.72 24.21 6.26
N ILE A 10 18.80 25.43 5.72
CA ILE A 10 17.97 26.55 6.15
C ILE A 10 16.49 26.26 5.87
N ARG A 11 16.18 25.77 4.68
CA ARG A 11 14.80 25.41 4.29
C ARG A 11 14.22 24.32 5.20
N HIS A 12 15.01 23.28 5.45
CA HIS A 12 14.63 22.21 6.35
C HIS A 12 14.33 22.71 7.75
N GLN A 13 15.21 23.59 8.30
CA GLN A 13 15.00 24.14 9.64
C GLN A 13 13.75 25.04 9.71
N ILE A 14 13.49 25.85 8.66
CA ILE A 14 12.24 26.64 8.58
C ILE A 14 11.01 25.73 8.68
N LEU A 15 10.95 24.67 7.86
CA LEU A 15 9.80 23.76 7.83
C LEU A 15 9.62 23.00 9.14
N LYS A 16 10.71 22.66 9.81
CA LYS A 16 10.70 22.02 11.12
C LYS A 16 10.12 22.91 12.21
N ASP A 17 10.57 24.18 12.28
CA ASP A 17 10.28 25.05 13.41
C ASP A 17 9.08 25.97 13.20
N ILE A 18 8.53 26.05 11.98
CA ILE A 18 7.45 26.99 11.64
C ILE A 18 6.21 26.89 12.55
N ARG A 19 5.92 25.69 13.07
CA ARG A 19 4.78 25.47 13.97
C ARG A 19 5.00 26.12 15.36
N GLN A 20 6.24 26.19 15.80
CA GLN A 20 6.62 26.76 17.09
C GLN A 20 6.92 28.27 16.97
N HIS A 21 7.32 28.72 15.78
CA HIS A 21 7.71 30.09 15.49
C HIS A 21 6.86 30.77 14.40
N PRO A 22 5.52 30.73 14.46
CA PRO A 22 4.67 31.22 13.36
C PRO A 22 4.80 32.74 13.11
N THR A 23 5.23 33.51 14.09
CA THR A 23 5.34 34.99 14.02
C THR A 23 6.76 35.50 13.98
N ASP A 24 7.72 34.78 14.47
CA ASP A 24 9.12 35.18 14.66
C ASP A 24 10.13 34.31 13.91
N ILE A 25 9.67 33.38 13.07
CA ILE A 25 10.50 32.45 12.29
C ILE A 25 11.65 33.17 11.56
N SER A 26 11.40 34.36 10.99
CA SER A 26 12.44 35.10 10.26
C SER A 26 13.61 35.46 11.15
N ARG A 27 13.34 35.93 12.38
CA ARG A 27 14.38 36.27 13.35
C ARG A 27 15.05 35.05 13.91
N TYR A 28 14.27 34.03 14.29
CA TYR A 28 14.76 32.78 14.84
C TYR A 28 15.78 32.12 13.88
N ILE A 29 15.45 31.99 12.60
CA ILE A 29 16.34 31.41 11.59
C ILE A 29 17.55 32.32 11.30
N ALA A 30 17.36 33.66 11.24
CA ALA A 30 18.47 34.57 11.03
C ALA A 30 19.54 34.46 12.11
N ASP A 31 19.11 34.34 13.37
CA ASP A 31 20.00 34.18 14.52
C ASP A 31 20.66 32.78 14.51
N SER A 32 19.90 31.72 14.24
CA SER A 32 20.39 30.35 14.23
C SER A 32 21.47 30.08 13.16
N PHE A 33 21.31 30.66 11.99
CA PHE A 33 22.23 30.46 10.86
C PHE A 33 23.21 31.62 10.64
N SER A 34 23.16 32.69 11.47
CA SER A 34 23.97 33.90 11.34
C SER A 34 23.87 34.52 9.92
N ILE A 35 22.63 34.71 9.46
CA ILE A 35 22.29 35.30 8.14
C ILE A 35 21.36 36.51 8.31
N THR A 36 21.24 37.30 7.25
CA THR A 36 20.37 38.49 7.28
C THR A 36 18.89 38.08 7.23
N LEU A 37 18.02 38.91 7.84
CA LEU A 37 16.56 38.78 7.72
C LEU A 37 16.09 38.76 6.26
N GLN A 38 16.77 39.53 5.38
CA GLN A 38 16.45 39.51 3.95
C GLN A 38 16.71 38.16 3.31
N ALA A 39 17.81 37.48 3.65
CA ALA A 39 18.12 36.14 3.14
C ALA A 39 17.06 35.17 3.62
N VAL A 40 16.65 35.18 4.89
CA VAL A 40 15.58 34.33 5.40
C VAL A 40 14.24 34.59 4.70
N ASN A 41 13.88 35.90 4.52
CA ASN A 41 12.64 36.26 3.83
C ASN A 41 12.60 35.77 2.37
N ASN A 42 13.74 35.69 1.69
CA ASN A 42 13.82 35.07 0.35
C ASN A 42 13.52 33.56 0.41
N HIS A 43 14.01 32.85 1.42
CA HIS A 43 13.65 31.43 1.62
C HIS A 43 12.17 31.27 1.94
N LEU A 44 11.62 32.08 2.84
CA LEU A 44 10.20 32.03 3.21
C LEU A 44 9.29 32.29 2.00
N LYS A 45 9.63 33.33 1.20
CA LYS A 45 8.88 33.64 -0.03
C LYS A 45 8.89 32.46 -1.02
N ARG A 46 10.06 31.88 -1.24
CA ARG A 46 10.18 30.71 -2.13
C ARG A 46 9.41 29.50 -1.61
N LEU A 47 9.47 29.21 -0.30
CA LEU A 47 8.70 28.13 0.32
C LEU A 47 7.18 28.38 0.22
N GLU A 48 6.76 29.65 0.28
CA GLU A 48 5.36 30.05 0.10
C GLU A 48 4.91 29.88 -1.37
N GLU A 49 5.75 30.29 -2.33
CA GLU A 49 5.51 30.10 -3.78
C GLU A 49 5.45 28.61 -4.18
N GLU A 50 6.28 27.79 -3.58
CA GLU A 50 6.33 26.35 -3.79
C GLU A 50 5.21 25.58 -3.04
N GLY A 51 4.45 26.25 -2.15
CA GLY A 51 3.34 25.65 -1.40
C GLY A 51 3.72 24.92 -0.11
N TRP A 52 4.99 25.00 0.31
CA TRP A 52 5.45 24.46 1.60
C TRP A 52 4.97 25.28 2.79
N LEU A 53 4.78 26.57 2.60
CA LEU A 53 4.25 27.49 3.58
C LEU A 53 3.04 28.23 3.04
N GLN A 54 2.21 28.69 3.94
CA GLN A 54 1.18 29.69 3.72
C GLN A 54 1.30 30.79 4.75
N SER A 55 0.82 31.98 4.45
CA SER A 55 0.87 33.08 5.40
C SER A 55 -0.45 33.82 5.51
N SER A 56 -0.68 34.44 6.66
CA SER A 56 -1.81 35.34 6.88
C SER A 56 -1.34 36.62 7.55
N GLY A 57 -2.11 37.71 7.37
CA GLY A 57 -1.77 39.04 7.91
C GLY A 57 -0.76 39.80 7.05
N ARG A 58 -0.38 41.01 7.50
CA ARG A 58 0.57 41.92 6.81
C ARG A 58 1.53 42.55 7.81
N GLY A 59 2.73 42.90 7.33
CA GLY A 59 3.75 43.61 8.11
C GLY A 59 4.12 42.85 9.40
N LYS A 60 4.10 43.54 10.54
CA LYS A 60 4.43 42.96 11.85
C LYS A 60 3.44 41.88 12.33
N GLY A 61 2.26 41.83 11.73
CA GLY A 61 1.23 40.79 12.03
C GLY A 61 1.24 39.61 11.10
N LYS A 62 2.23 39.49 10.19
CA LYS A 62 2.33 38.33 9.28
C LYS A 62 2.68 37.08 10.09
N ARG A 63 1.90 36.01 9.87
CA ARG A 63 2.09 34.70 10.47
C ARG A 63 2.29 33.70 9.36
N TYR A 64 3.18 32.75 9.56
CA TYR A 64 3.40 31.63 8.65
C TYR A 64 2.89 30.33 9.24
N PHE A 65 2.42 29.46 8.37
CA PHE A 65 1.87 28.14 8.71
C PHE A 65 2.39 27.11 7.69
N PRO A 66 2.40 25.82 8.03
CA PRO A 66 2.61 24.76 7.04
C PRO A 66 1.62 24.90 5.90
N GLY A 67 2.11 24.74 4.67
CA GLY A 67 1.30 24.77 3.46
C GLY A 67 0.64 23.44 3.12
N ASP A 68 0.19 23.32 1.86
CA ASP A 68 -0.37 22.07 1.32
C ASP A 68 0.71 21.03 1.08
N MET A 69 1.92 21.46 0.70
CA MET A 69 3.06 20.56 0.59
C MET A 69 3.63 20.27 1.97
N ARG A 70 3.68 18.98 2.33
CA ARG A 70 4.29 18.50 3.57
C ARG A 70 5.01 17.21 3.31
N GLU A 71 6.14 17.04 3.97
CA GLU A 71 6.86 15.77 3.96
C GLU A 71 7.52 15.52 5.30
N TYR A 72 7.68 14.27 5.62
CA TYR A 72 8.50 13.85 6.74
C TYR A 72 9.13 12.49 6.45
N ARG A 73 10.40 12.36 6.76
CA ARG A 73 11.16 11.11 6.63
C ARG A 73 11.94 10.87 7.90
N SER A 74 11.84 9.68 8.42
CA SER A 74 12.60 9.28 9.59
C SER A 74 12.91 7.80 9.56
N GLN A 75 13.95 7.41 10.27
CA GLN A 75 14.37 6.03 10.47
C GLN A 75 14.38 5.75 11.97
N PHE A 76 13.85 4.59 12.34
CA PHE A 76 13.75 4.17 13.73
C PHE A 76 14.36 2.78 13.91
N PRO A 77 15.03 2.51 15.06
CA PRO A 77 15.35 1.16 15.46
C PRO A 77 14.07 0.44 15.90
N LEU A 78 13.90 -0.80 15.48
CA LEU A 78 12.82 -1.67 15.97
C LEU A 78 13.16 -2.16 17.37
N THR A 79 12.66 -1.44 18.37
CA THR A 79 12.84 -1.77 19.81
C THR A 79 11.51 -2.22 20.41
N VAL A 80 11.55 -2.83 21.59
CA VAL A 80 10.34 -3.29 22.31
C VAL A 80 9.34 -2.16 22.59
N ASP A 81 9.83 -0.92 22.73
CA ASP A 81 8.99 0.27 22.99
C ASP A 81 8.52 0.97 21.72
N PHE A 82 8.89 0.48 20.52
CA PHE A 82 8.45 1.06 19.26
C PHE A 82 7.01 0.64 18.96
N THR A 83 6.09 1.61 18.87
CA THR A 83 4.68 1.37 18.56
C THR A 83 4.20 2.28 17.42
N GLU A 84 3.36 1.74 16.57
CA GLU A 84 2.79 2.42 15.40
C GLU A 84 1.96 3.65 15.79
N ASP A 85 1.16 3.55 16.85
CA ASP A 85 0.29 4.63 17.32
C ASP A 85 1.10 5.84 17.82
N ALA A 86 2.17 5.60 18.61
CA ALA A 86 3.04 6.66 19.08
C ALA A 86 3.74 7.38 17.91
N VAL A 87 4.27 6.62 16.94
CA VAL A 87 4.95 7.17 15.77
C VAL A 87 3.98 7.96 14.90
N TRP A 88 2.78 7.44 14.65
CA TRP A 88 1.74 8.19 13.93
C TRP A 88 1.40 9.50 14.63
N ARG A 89 0.98 9.43 15.88
CA ARG A 89 0.48 10.59 16.62
C ARG A 89 1.54 11.67 16.84
N GLU A 90 2.76 11.27 17.20
CA GLU A 90 3.79 12.23 17.62
C GLU A 90 4.62 12.76 16.46
N GLN A 91 4.76 11.99 15.37
CA GLN A 91 5.71 12.34 14.33
C GLN A 91 5.09 12.53 12.94
N TYR A 92 4.04 11.77 12.58
CA TYR A 92 3.51 11.78 11.21
C TYR A 92 2.16 12.48 11.06
N SER A 93 1.32 12.54 12.09
CA SER A 93 -0.03 13.11 12.02
C SER A 93 -0.08 14.52 11.42
N PHE A 94 0.95 15.34 11.67
CA PHE A 94 1.02 16.70 11.14
C PHE A 94 1.06 16.76 9.60
N VAL A 95 1.56 15.71 8.94
CA VAL A 95 1.57 15.63 7.47
C VAL A 95 0.14 15.63 6.96
N PHE A 96 -0.78 15.02 7.68
CA PHE A 96 -2.17 14.78 7.27
C PHE A 96 -3.16 15.81 7.82
N GLU A 97 -2.73 16.73 8.68
CA GLU A 97 -3.60 17.78 9.26
C GLU A 97 -4.30 18.62 8.19
N GLY A 98 -5.63 18.82 8.36
CA GLY A 98 -6.46 19.66 7.47
C GLY A 98 -6.87 18.98 6.17
N LEU A 99 -6.63 17.67 6.03
CA LEU A 99 -7.26 16.85 4.99
C LEU A 99 -8.69 16.45 5.40
N GLN A 100 -9.46 15.93 4.45
CA GLN A 100 -10.78 15.36 4.74
C GLN A 100 -10.64 14.14 5.67
N GLU A 101 -11.62 13.93 6.53
CA GLU A 101 -11.60 12.88 7.55
C GLU A 101 -11.38 11.50 6.95
N ASN A 102 -12.11 11.13 5.90
CA ASN A 102 -11.94 9.86 5.21
C ASN A 102 -10.52 9.66 4.66
N ILE A 103 -9.86 10.72 4.21
CA ILE A 103 -8.48 10.66 3.71
C ILE A 103 -7.50 10.42 4.87
N VAL A 104 -7.71 11.11 6.01
CA VAL A 104 -6.89 10.90 7.21
C VAL A 104 -7.06 9.47 7.73
N ASP A 105 -8.30 8.97 7.79
CA ASP A 105 -8.62 7.62 8.26
C ASP A 105 -7.93 6.56 7.39
N ILE A 106 -8.02 6.68 6.06
CA ILE A 106 -7.35 5.76 5.13
C ILE A 106 -5.83 5.80 5.33
N CYS A 107 -5.24 7.01 5.44
CA CYS A 107 -3.80 7.14 5.63
C CYS A 107 -3.35 6.55 6.98
N GLN A 108 -4.10 6.80 8.05
CA GLN A 108 -3.81 6.25 9.37
C GLN A 108 -3.93 4.72 9.36
N TYR A 109 -5.01 4.19 8.79
CA TYR A 109 -5.21 2.75 8.66
C TYR A 109 -4.03 2.08 7.93
N GLY A 110 -3.71 2.54 6.71
CA GLY A 110 -2.61 1.96 5.95
C GLY A 110 -1.25 2.11 6.63
N PHE A 111 -1.00 3.26 7.26
CA PHE A 111 0.21 3.49 8.04
C PHE A 111 0.34 2.48 9.18
N THR A 112 -0.71 2.36 10.00
CA THR A 112 -0.74 1.48 11.18
C THR A 112 -0.56 0.01 10.77
N GLU A 113 -1.34 -0.45 9.77
CA GLU A 113 -1.25 -1.83 9.27
C GLU A 113 0.16 -2.16 8.75
N MET A 114 0.77 -1.27 7.96
CA MET A 114 2.09 -1.55 7.38
C MET A 114 3.22 -1.42 8.40
N VAL A 115 3.12 -0.52 9.38
CA VAL A 115 4.11 -0.44 10.49
C VAL A 115 4.00 -1.68 11.38
N ASN A 116 2.78 -2.14 11.71
CA ASN A 116 2.59 -3.38 12.46
C ASN A 116 3.17 -4.59 11.73
N ASN A 117 2.97 -4.68 10.41
CA ASN A 117 3.59 -5.75 9.62
C ASN A 117 5.12 -5.75 9.73
N VAL A 118 5.76 -4.58 9.83
CA VAL A 118 7.21 -4.49 10.05
C VAL A 118 7.57 -4.96 11.45
N ILE A 119 6.85 -4.49 12.49
CA ILE A 119 7.09 -4.85 13.89
C ILE A 119 6.99 -6.37 14.08
N ASP A 120 5.91 -6.98 13.58
CA ASP A 120 5.57 -8.36 13.89
C ASP A 120 6.24 -9.36 12.93
N HIS A 121 6.59 -8.93 11.72
CA HIS A 121 6.92 -9.86 10.65
C HIS A 121 8.22 -9.58 9.89
N SER A 122 8.92 -8.46 10.08
CA SER A 122 10.12 -8.19 9.26
C SER A 122 11.35 -9.03 9.64
N ASP A 123 11.49 -9.38 10.93
CA ASP A 123 12.74 -9.86 11.52
C ASP A 123 13.92 -8.89 11.29
N GLY A 124 13.60 -7.61 11.03
CA GLY A 124 14.55 -6.54 10.79
C GLY A 124 14.99 -5.83 12.07
N THR A 125 15.87 -4.88 11.91
CA THR A 125 16.40 -4.03 13.00
C THR A 125 16.02 -2.57 12.86
N LEU A 126 15.66 -2.14 11.63
CA LEU A 126 15.36 -0.77 11.28
C LEU A 126 14.07 -0.69 10.45
N ILE A 127 13.31 0.36 10.70
CA ILE A 127 12.20 0.79 9.86
C ILE A 127 12.46 2.21 9.37
N GLU A 128 12.28 2.43 8.10
CA GLU A 128 12.27 3.74 7.48
C GLU A 128 10.88 4.10 7.01
N ILE A 129 10.41 5.30 7.37
CA ILE A 129 9.08 5.77 7.03
C ILE A 129 9.22 7.12 6.32
N TYR A 130 8.55 7.26 5.19
CA TYR A 130 8.41 8.50 4.44
C TYR A 130 6.95 8.80 4.20
N ALA A 131 6.51 10.00 4.52
CA ALA A 131 5.19 10.50 4.19
C ALA A 131 5.31 11.85 3.47
N PHE A 132 4.60 11.99 2.38
CA PHE A 132 4.56 13.19 1.55
C PHE A 132 3.13 13.49 1.12
N ARG A 133 2.79 14.77 1.06
CA ARG A 133 1.58 15.22 0.38
C ARG A 133 1.82 16.50 -0.42
N ASP A 134 1.09 16.63 -1.51
CA ASP A 134 0.93 17.84 -2.29
C ASP A 134 -0.56 18.20 -2.45
N LYS A 135 -0.91 19.00 -3.44
CA LYS A 135 -2.30 19.42 -3.71
C LYS A 135 -3.17 18.31 -4.28
N GLU A 136 -2.57 17.29 -4.87
CA GLU A 136 -3.27 16.26 -5.64
C GLU A 136 -3.26 14.90 -4.94
N ARG A 137 -2.17 14.58 -4.24
CA ARG A 137 -1.92 13.22 -3.73
C ARG A 137 -1.19 13.18 -2.40
N ILE A 138 -1.27 12.03 -1.77
CA ILE A 138 -0.52 11.64 -0.60
C ILE A 138 0.28 10.38 -0.97
N VAL A 139 1.53 10.30 -0.54
CA VAL A 139 2.39 9.12 -0.68
C VAL A 139 2.91 8.73 0.70
N ILE A 140 2.80 7.46 1.04
CA ILE A 140 3.40 6.87 2.23
C ILE A 140 4.28 5.71 1.77
N ILE A 141 5.51 5.69 2.26
CA ILE A 141 6.46 4.60 2.02
C ILE A 141 6.95 4.09 3.36
N ILE A 142 6.87 2.77 3.55
CA ILE A 142 7.35 2.10 4.76
C ILE A 142 8.29 0.99 4.31
N ALA A 143 9.52 1.01 4.80
CA ALA A 143 10.54 0.05 4.43
C ALA A 143 11.25 -0.51 5.66
N ASP A 144 11.62 -1.79 5.60
CA ASP A 144 12.41 -2.50 6.60
C ASP A 144 13.69 -3.09 6.01
N ASP A 145 14.60 -3.49 6.88
CA ASP A 145 15.85 -4.17 6.55
C ASP A 145 15.82 -5.69 6.80
N GLY A 146 14.62 -6.28 6.92
CA GLY A 146 14.43 -7.66 7.34
C GLY A 146 14.65 -8.74 6.27
N GLU A 147 14.09 -9.92 6.53
CA GLU A 147 14.21 -11.09 5.64
C GLU A 147 13.58 -10.88 4.27
N GLY A 148 12.57 -10.03 4.16
CA GLY A 148 11.74 -9.82 2.98
C GLY A 148 10.47 -10.68 2.98
N ILE A 149 9.31 -10.01 2.74
CA ILE A 149 7.99 -10.60 2.91
C ILE A 149 7.76 -11.85 2.05
N PHE A 150 8.12 -11.83 0.77
CA PHE A 150 7.85 -12.96 -0.12
C PHE A 150 8.69 -14.19 0.22
N LYS A 151 9.95 -13.98 0.64
CA LYS A 151 10.82 -15.04 1.12
C LYS A 151 10.29 -15.65 2.42
N LYS A 152 9.83 -14.81 3.37
CA LYS A 152 9.24 -15.27 4.63
C LYS A 152 7.97 -16.09 4.41
N ILE A 153 7.04 -15.59 3.59
CA ILE A 153 5.80 -16.30 3.23
C ILE A 153 6.13 -17.65 2.57
N LYS A 154 7.05 -17.67 1.59
CA LYS A 154 7.49 -18.90 0.95
C LYS A 154 7.95 -19.95 1.97
N ARG A 155 8.79 -19.53 2.90
CA ARG A 155 9.37 -20.42 3.94
C ARG A 155 8.30 -20.94 4.91
N LEU A 156 7.42 -20.07 5.40
CA LEU A 156 6.44 -20.43 6.42
C LEU A 156 5.24 -21.20 5.87
N CYS A 157 4.87 -20.97 4.60
CA CYS A 157 3.78 -21.65 3.94
C CYS A 157 4.23 -22.84 3.07
N ASP A 158 5.52 -23.22 3.12
CA ASP A 158 6.11 -24.31 2.31
C ASP A 158 5.80 -24.19 0.81
N LEU A 159 5.94 -22.97 0.27
CA LEU A 159 5.65 -22.68 -1.13
C LEU A 159 6.85 -23.00 -2.02
N GLN A 160 6.60 -23.31 -3.30
CA GLN A 160 7.65 -23.69 -4.24
C GLN A 160 8.57 -22.51 -4.60
N ASP A 161 8.00 -21.31 -4.77
CA ASP A 161 8.72 -20.10 -5.12
C ASP A 161 8.09 -18.84 -4.49
N GLU A 162 8.79 -17.71 -4.56
CA GLU A 162 8.34 -16.44 -3.99
C GLU A 162 7.18 -15.82 -4.78
N ARG A 163 7.00 -16.19 -6.06
CA ARG A 163 5.86 -15.72 -6.86
C ARG A 163 4.56 -16.35 -6.38
N GLN A 164 4.61 -17.58 -5.86
CA GLN A 164 3.45 -18.18 -5.24
C GLN A 164 3.01 -17.40 -3.98
N ALA A 165 3.95 -16.79 -3.27
CA ALA A 165 3.62 -15.89 -2.16
C ALA A 165 2.80 -14.66 -2.61
N LEU A 166 3.01 -14.16 -3.84
CA LEU A 166 2.18 -13.08 -4.40
C LEU A 166 0.70 -13.51 -4.52
N PHE A 167 0.44 -14.75 -4.95
CA PHE A 167 -0.93 -15.25 -5.05
C PHE A 167 -1.59 -15.32 -3.69
N GLU A 168 -0.88 -15.90 -2.72
CA GLU A 168 -1.43 -16.03 -1.38
C GLU A 168 -1.71 -14.66 -0.76
N LEU A 169 -0.81 -13.70 -0.95
CA LEU A 169 -1.00 -12.34 -0.47
C LEU A 169 -2.20 -11.64 -1.15
N SER A 170 -2.37 -11.83 -2.46
CA SER A 170 -3.44 -11.21 -3.23
C SER A 170 -4.84 -11.66 -2.84
N LYS A 171 -4.97 -12.87 -2.29
CA LYS A 171 -6.25 -13.44 -1.84
C LYS A 171 -6.73 -12.83 -0.53
N GLY A 172 -5.83 -12.38 0.33
CA GLY A 172 -6.12 -12.01 1.72
C GLY A 172 -6.18 -13.21 2.66
N LYS A 173 -6.42 -12.98 3.94
CA LYS A 173 -6.41 -14.00 5.02
C LYS A 173 -5.10 -14.78 5.11
N LEU A 174 -4.01 -14.19 4.63
CA LEU A 174 -2.68 -14.76 4.78
C LEU A 174 -2.03 -14.23 6.04
N THR A 175 -1.89 -15.08 7.04
CA THR A 175 -1.12 -14.79 8.24
C THR A 175 -0.16 -15.92 8.56
N THR A 176 0.98 -15.56 9.10
CA THR A 176 1.95 -16.49 9.67
C THR A 176 1.77 -16.66 11.18
N ASP A 177 0.85 -15.88 11.77
CA ASP A 177 0.44 -15.93 13.18
C ASP A 177 -1.10 -15.83 13.28
N PRO A 178 -1.82 -16.95 13.09
CA PRO A 178 -3.30 -16.96 13.09
C PRO A 178 -3.93 -16.62 14.45
N ASP A 179 -3.18 -16.78 15.54
CA ASP A 179 -3.69 -16.52 16.89
C ASP A 179 -3.79 -15.01 17.21
N ASN A 180 -2.95 -14.20 16.54
CA ASN A 180 -2.88 -12.76 16.79
C ASN A 180 -3.33 -11.91 15.60
N HIS A 181 -3.34 -12.46 14.38
CA HIS A 181 -3.58 -11.70 13.15
C HIS A 181 -4.57 -12.38 12.20
N THR A 182 -5.51 -11.60 11.64
CA THR A 182 -6.47 -12.09 10.63
C THR A 182 -5.85 -12.27 9.25
N GLY A 183 -4.71 -11.65 8.97
CA GLY A 183 -4.06 -11.62 7.67
C GLY A 183 -4.77 -10.76 6.62
N GLU A 184 -5.58 -9.81 7.07
CA GLU A 184 -6.43 -8.97 6.21
C GLU A 184 -5.81 -7.59 5.91
N GLY A 185 -4.85 -7.13 6.72
CA GLY A 185 -4.28 -5.79 6.67
C GLY A 185 -3.73 -5.39 5.32
N ILE A 186 -2.85 -6.20 4.72
CA ILE A 186 -2.30 -5.94 3.38
C ILE A 186 -3.40 -5.97 2.32
N PHE A 187 -4.34 -6.92 2.42
CA PHE A 187 -5.44 -7.04 1.47
C PHE A 187 -6.26 -5.75 1.42
N PHE A 188 -6.76 -5.28 2.55
CA PHE A 188 -7.60 -4.09 2.61
C PHE A 188 -6.80 -2.81 2.34
N THR A 189 -5.58 -2.67 2.87
CA THR A 189 -4.71 -1.53 2.56
C THR A 189 -4.50 -1.39 1.06
N SER A 190 -4.23 -2.49 0.36
CA SER A 190 -4.02 -2.46 -1.09
C SER A 190 -5.25 -2.02 -1.89
N ARG A 191 -6.44 -1.99 -1.31
CA ARG A 191 -7.71 -1.64 -1.96
C ARG A 191 -8.26 -0.28 -1.57
N VAL A 192 -7.94 0.21 -0.38
CA VAL A 192 -8.35 1.55 0.04
C VAL A 192 -7.49 2.64 -0.61
N PHE A 193 -6.22 2.34 -0.93
CA PHE A 193 -5.34 3.26 -1.66
C PHE A 193 -5.59 3.21 -3.18
N ASP A 194 -5.29 4.30 -3.89
CA ASP A 194 -5.41 4.38 -5.36
C ASP A 194 -4.31 3.60 -6.06
N ALA A 195 -3.12 3.54 -5.45
CA ALA A 195 -2.04 2.68 -5.87
C ALA A 195 -1.33 2.08 -4.64
N PHE A 196 -0.96 0.81 -4.77
CA PHE A 196 -0.28 0.05 -3.72
C PHE A 196 0.74 -0.88 -4.37
N GLU A 197 1.97 -0.85 -3.88
CA GLU A 197 3.04 -1.74 -4.33
C GLU A 197 3.84 -2.24 -3.13
N ILE A 198 4.22 -3.51 -3.17
CA ILE A 198 5.24 -4.10 -2.30
C ILE A 198 6.43 -4.49 -3.17
N ASP A 199 7.61 -4.01 -2.84
CA ASP A 199 8.88 -4.44 -3.41
C ASP A 199 9.72 -5.13 -2.33
N SER A 200 10.11 -6.35 -2.56
CA SER A 200 10.95 -7.09 -1.66
C SER A 200 11.99 -7.88 -2.46
N LYS A 201 13.24 -7.43 -2.40
CA LYS A 201 14.40 -8.06 -3.06
C LYS A 201 14.18 -8.33 -4.55
N GLY A 202 13.58 -7.36 -5.24
CA GLY A 202 13.30 -7.42 -6.68
C GLY A 202 12.06 -8.23 -7.07
N VAL A 203 11.31 -8.77 -6.10
CA VAL A 203 9.98 -9.32 -6.34
C VAL A 203 8.95 -8.26 -6.02
N LYS A 204 8.08 -7.94 -7.00
CA LYS A 204 7.10 -6.87 -6.89
C LYS A 204 5.67 -7.40 -6.92
N PHE A 205 4.85 -6.90 -5.99
CA PHE A 205 3.41 -7.04 -5.98
C PHE A 205 2.79 -5.66 -6.17
N SER A 206 2.03 -5.44 -7.24
CA SER A 206 1.40 -4.16 -7.52
C SER A 206 -0.03 -4.33 -8.00
N HIS A 207 -0.93 -3.45 -7.58
CA HIS A 207 -2.26 -3.29 -8.15
C HIS A 207 -2.34 -2.23 -9.25
N SER A 208 -1.26 -1.44 -9.45
CA SER A 208 -1.20 -0.38 -10.46
C SER A 208 0.24 -0.13 -10.91
N ASP A 209 0.42 0.23 -12.17
CA ASP A 209 1.74 0.55 -12.75
C ASP A 209 2.15 2.02 -12.48
N GLN A 210 1.72 2.60 -11.35
CA GLN A 210 1.93 4.03 -11.05
C GLN A 210 3.25 4.35 -10.35
N PHE A 211 3.97 3.35 -9.90
CA PHE A 211 5.25 3.53 -9.21
C PHE A 211 6.42 3.13 -10.12
N ASP A 212 7.33 4.07 -10.33
CA ASP A 212 8.59 3.86 -11.05
C ASP A 212 9.75 4.09 -10.06
N PHE A 213 9.84 3.23 -9.04
CA PHE A 213 10.87 3.31 -8.03
C PHE A 213 12.00 2.31 -8.28
N ILE A 214 13.19 2.69 -7.81
CA ILE A 214 14.37 1.82 -7.78
C ILE A 214 14.08 0.68 -6.80
N GLY A 215 14.31 -0.56 -7.24
CA GLY A 215 14.01 -1.75 -6.44
C GLY A 215 14.69 -1.74 -5.07
N ASN A 216 14.01 -2.32 -4.08
CA ASN A 216 14.57 -2.50 -2.73
C ASN A 216 15.46 -3.76 -2.70
N GLU A 217 16.75 -3.58 -2.41
CA GLU A 217 17.71 -4.68 -2.33
C GLU A 217 17.70 -5.41 -0.98
N SER A 218 17.12 -4.80 0.07
CA SER A 218 17.07 -5.36 1.42
C SER A 218 15.65 -5.26 2.01
N GLY A 219 15.20 -6.29 2.73
CA GLY A 219 13.92 -6.28 3.41
C GLY A 219 12.72 -6.14 2.50
N THR A 220 11.74 -5.36 2.94
CA THR A 220 10.50 -5.06 2.23
C THR A 220 10.27 -3.56 2.19
N ALA A 221 9.80 -3.02 1.07
CA ALA A 221 9.29 -1.67 0.96
C ALA A 221 7.84 -1.69 0.47
N VAL A 222 6.96 -0.97 1.15
CA VAL A 222 5.56 -0.80 0.79
C VAL A 222 5.32 0.64 0.38
N TYR A 223 4.75 0.83 -0.81
CA TYR A 223 4.43 2.12 -1.41
C TYR A 223 2.92 2.27 -1.49
N MET A 224 2.39 3.34 -0.94
CA MET A 224 0.97 3.66 -0.90
C MET A 224 0.72 5.05 -1.44
N LEU A 225 -0.20 5.18 -2.41
CA LEU A 225 -0.60 6.45 -2.99
C LEU A 225 -2.12 6.62 -2.86
N LEU A 226 -2.54 7.77 -2.36
CA LEU A 226 -3.94 8.15 -2.24
C LEU A 226 -4.16 9.53 -2.86
N LYS A 227 -5.18 9.69 -3.70
CA LYS A 227 -5.61 10.99 -4.22
C LYS A 227 -6.34 11.77 -3.15
N ARG A 228 -6.09 13.07 -3.06
CA ARG A 228 -6.72 13.95 -2.05
C ARG A 228 -8.22 14.16 -2.25
N ASP A 229 -8.74 13.91 -3.43
CA ASP A 229 -10.15 14.00 -3.80
C ASP A 229 -10.87 12.64 -3.78
N SER A 230 -10.25 11.61 -3.21
CA SER A 230 -10.85 10.29 -3.09
C SER A 230 -12.09 10.33 -2.19
N ASN A 231 -13.19 9.75 -2.69
CA ASN A 231 -14.43 9.60 -1.93
C ASN A 231 -14.54 8.24 -1.24
N ARG A 232 -13.48 7.42 -1.28
CA ARG A 232 -13.46 6.12 -0.61
C ARG A 232 -13.49 6.30 0.89
N THR A 233 -14.07 5.32 1.56
CA THR A 233 -13.96 5.14 3.02
C THR A 233 -13.47 3.72 3.29
N ILE A 234 -12.84 3.49 4.43
CA ILE A 234 -12.45 2.16 4.86
C ILE A 234 -13.69 1.26 4.87
N GLN A 235 -14.78 1.72 5.47
CA GLN A 235 -16.04 0.97 5.56
C GLN A 235 -16.57 0.56 4.18
N SER A 236 -16.59 1.45 3.19
CA SER A 236 -17.09 1.12 1.85
C SER A 236 -16.29 0.00 1.19
N VAL A 237 -14.96 -0.04 1.43
CA VAL A 237 -14.11 -1.10 0.89
C VAL A 237 -14.32 -2.41 1.65
N PHE A 238 -14.48 -2.37 2.97
CA PHE A 238 -14.82 -3.57 3.75
C PHE A 238 -16.15 -4.18 3.31
N ASP A 239 -17.18 -3.34 3.11
CA ASP A 239 -18.51 -3.78 2.68
C ASP A 239 -18.49 -4.46 1.30
N ASP A 240 -17.61 -4.03 0.40
CA ASP A 240 -17.44 -4.66 -0.92
C ASP A 240 -16.96 -6.13 -0.84
N TYR A 241 -16.31 -6.50 0.27
CA TYR A 241 -15.73 -7.84 0.49
C TYR A 241 -16.41 -8.61 1.64
N ALA A 242 -17.35 -8.02 2.35
CA ALA A 242 -18.23 -8.69 3.30
C ALA A 242 -19.34 -9.45 2.57
N GLY A 243 -19.87 -10.50 3.20
CA GLY A 243 -21.08 -11.17 2.73
C GLY A 243 -22.34 -10.36 3.07
N PRO A 244 -23.47 -10.64 2.39
CA PRO A 244 -24.70 -9.87 2.55
C PRO A 244 -25.30 -9.91 3.96
N ASP A 245 -24.96 -10.91 4.77
CA ASP A 245 -25.50 -11.12 6.13
C ASP A 245 -24.40 -11.18 7.22
N GLU A 246 -23.15 -10.95 6.87
CA GLU A 246 -22.02 -11.15 7.78
C GLU A 246 -21.02 -10.01 7.67
N PHE A 247 -20.56 -9.52 8.83
CA PHE A 247 -19.42 -8.59 8.94
C PHE A 247 -18.07 -9.27 8.71
N GLN A 248 -18.06 -10.47 8.09
CA GLN A 248 -16.86 -11.27 7.87
C GLN A 248 -16.36 -11.11 6.43
N PHE A 249 -15.03 -11.02 6.30
CA PHE A 249 -14.35 -11.04 5.02
C PHE A 249 -14.43 -12.46 4.42
N ASN A 250 -15.42 -12.71 3.55
CA ASN A 250 -15.66 -14.01 2.93
C ASN A 250 -15.66 -13.99 1.39
N LYS A 251 -15.31 -12.83 0.79
CA LYS A 251 -15.21 -12.63 -0.65
C LYS A 251 -13.80 -12.21 -1.03
N THR A 252 -13.20 -12.85 -2.02
CA THR A 252 -11.88 -12.47 -2.55
C THR A 252 -11.88 -12.29 -4.07
N VAL A 253 -10.93 -11.50 -4.58
CA VAL A 253 -10.68 -11.31 -6.01
C VAL A 253 -9.28 -11.79 -6.33
N ILE A 254 -9.16 -12.77 -7.21
CA ILE A 254 -7.89 -13.38 -7.63
C ILE A 254 -7.54 -12.91 -9.04
N PRO A 255 -6.51 -12.07 -9.23
CA PRO A 255 -6.03 -11.70 -10.55
C PRO A 255 -5.39 -12.91 -11.25
N VAL A 256 -6.11 -13.51 -12.20
CA VAL A 256 -5.66 -14.74 -12.89
C VAL A 256 -4.35 -14.53 -13.64
N ARG A 257 -4.07 -13.31 -14.10
CA ARG A 257 -2.80 -12.94 -14.76
C ARG A 257 -1.56 -13.23 -13.91
N LEU A 258 -1.67 -13.20 -12.58
CA LEU A 258 -0.56 -13.52 -11.68
C LEU A 258 -0.12 -15.00 -11.80
N ALA A 259 -0.96 -15.89 -12.31
CA ALA A 259 -0.59 -17.29 -12.58
C ALA A 259 0.31 -17.46 -13.82
N GLN A 260 0.49 -16.42 -14.62
CA GLN A 260 1.34 -16.45 -15.82
C GLN A 260 2.78 -16.16 -15.44
N TYR A 261 3.71 -17.04 -15.82
CA TYR A 261 5.14 -16.78 -15.73
C TYR A 261 5.62 -16.17 -17.07
N GLY A 262 5.85 -14.86 -17.09
CA GLY A 262 6.18 -14.15 -18.33
C GLY A 262 5.09 -14.30 -19.39
N ASN A 263 5.43 -14.86 -20.56
CA ASN A 263 4.49 -15.09 -21.67
C ASN A 263 3.86 -16.49 -21.67
N GLU A 264 3.91 -17.23 -20.56
CA GLU A 264 3.29 -18.56 -20.48
C GLU A 264 1.78 -18.48 -20.66
N LYS A 265 1.24 -19.46 -21.43
CA LYS A 265 -0.21 -19.62 -21.55
C LYS A 265 -0.75 -20.40 -20.35
N LEU A 266 -1.91 -20.00 -19.84
CA LEU A 266 -2.62 -20.70 -18.75
C LEU A 266 -3.35 -21.92 -19.31
N VAL A 267 -2.63 -23.04 -19.44
CA VAL A 267 -3.16 -24.25 -20.11
C VAL A 267 -3.20 -25.50 -19.21
N SER A 268 -2.45 -25.53 -18.12
CA SER A 268 -2.29 -26.73 -17.31
C SER A 268 -3.13 -26.74 -16.04
N ARG A 269 -3.47 -27.98 -15.58
CA ARG A 269 -4.12 -28.19 -14.28
C ARG A 269 -3.24 -27.71 -13.12
N SER A 270 -1.93 -27.87 -13.23
CA SER A 270 -0.99 -27.42 -12.17
C SER A 270 -1.04 -25.93 -11.97
N GLN A 271 -1.17 -25.13 -13.07
CA GLN A 271 -1.33 -23.68 -12.97
C GLN A 271 -2.67 -23.33 -12.29
N ALA A 272 -3.75 -24.04 -12.63
CA ALA A 272 -5.05 -23.86 -11.97
C ALA A 272 -4.99 -24.20 -10.48
N LYS A 273 -4.38 -25.33 -10.11
CA LYS A 273 -4.25 -25.75 -8.70
C LYS A 273 -3.50 -24.72 -7.84
N ARG A 274 -2.50 -24.02 -8.40
CA ARG A 274 -1.83 -22.91 -7.69
C ARG A 274 -2.79 -21.77 -7.35
N LEU A 275 -3.72 -21.42 -8.25
CA LEU A 275 -4.75 -20.42 -7.95
C LEU A 275 -5.75 -20.90 -6.90
N LEU A 276 -6.05 -22.18 -6.89
CA LEU A 276 -7.04 -22.79 -6.01
C LEU A 276 -6.53 -23.05 -4.58
N LEU A 277 -5.24 -22.88 -4.33
CA LEU A 277 -4.69 -23.08 -3.00
C LEU A 277 -5.32 -22.11 -2.00
N ARG A 278 -5.81 -22.60 -0.85
CA ARG A 278 -6.40 -21.82 0.25
C ARG A 278 -7.64 -20.97 -0.11
N ILE A 279 -8.30 -21.21 -1.24
CA ILE A 279 -9.54 -20.47 -1.55
C ILE A 279 -10.75 -20.99 -0.77
N GLU A 280 -10.65 -22.13 -0.12
CA GLU A 280 -11.64 -22.69 0.82
C GLU A 280 -11.89 -21.82 2.05
N LEU A 281 -11.04 -20.82 2.30
CA LEU A 281 -11.22 -19.80 3.34
C LEU A 281 -12.29 -18.75 2.98
N PHE A 282 -12.80 -18.78 1.74
CA PHE A 282 -13.76 -17.80 1.22
C PHE A 282 -15.00 -18.50 0.68
N GLN A 283 -16.15 -17.85 0.80
CA GLN A 283 -17.40 -18.31 0.21
C GLN A 283 -17.57 -17.82 -1.23
N ASN A 284 -17.06 -16.62 -1.53
CA ASN A 284 -17.17 -16.01 -2.85
C ASN A 284 -15.78 -15.71 -3.41
N VAL A 285 -15.42 -16.37 -4.51
CA VAL A 285 -14.13 -16.22 -5.16
C VAL A 285 -14.31 -15.68 -6.58
N LEU A 286 -13.90 -14.45 -6.80
CA LEU A 286 -13.92 -13.81 -8.12
C LEU A 286 -12.58 -14.03 -8.81
N PHE A 287 -12.60 -14.73 -9.94
CA PHE A 287 -11.43 -14.87 -10.82
C PHE A 287 -11.42 -13.73 -11.82
N ASP A 288 -10.53 -12.75 -11.63
CA ASP A 288 -10.37 -11.60 -12.51
C ASP A 288 -9.45 -11.97 -13.69
N PHE A 289 -10.04 -12.05 -14.89
CA PHE A 289 -9.36 -12.36 -16.14
C PHE A 289 -8.87 -11.12 -16.89
N ASP A 290 -8.84 -9.95 -16.27
CA ASP A 290 -8.29 -8.76 -16.90
C ASP A 290 -6.85 -9.00 -17.39
N GLY A 291 -6.59 -8.69 -18.69
CA GLY A 291 -5.30 -8.92 -19.34
C GLY A 291 -5.00 -10.39 -19.70
N VAL A 292 -5.98 -11.32 -19.54
CA VAL A 292 -5.85 -12.74 -19.95
C VAL A 292 -6.62 -13.00 -21.23
N SER A 293 -5.90 -13.11 -22.36
CA SER A 293 -6.52 -13.27 -23.69
C SER A 293 -7.02 -14.69 -23.99
N ALA A 294 -6.45 -15.71 -23.36
CA ALA A 294 -6.83 -17.11 -23.58
C ALA A 294 -6.41 -18.01 -22.43
N ILE A 295 -7.20 -19.06 -22.18
CA ILE A 295 -6.89 -20.17 -21.27
C ILE A 295 -7.10 -21.52 -21.96
N GLY A 296 -6.40 -22.55 -21.48
CA GLY A 296 -6.57 -23.91 -21.96
C GLY A 296 -7.75 -24.63 -21.31
N GLN A 297 -8.26 -25.67 -21.98
CA GLN A 297 -9.37 -26.46 -21.47
C GLN A 297 -9.06 -27.10 -20.12
N ALA A 298 -7.86 -27.67 -19.93
CA ALA A 298 -7.49 -28.33 -18.69
C ALA A 298 -7.39 -27.37 -17.50
N PHE A 299 -7.01 -26.12 -17.75
CA PHE A 299 -7.00 -25.04 -16.75
C PHE A 299 -8.43 -24.66 -16.33
N ALA A 300 -9.31 -24.37 -17.30
CA ALA A 300 -10.71 -24.03 -17.04
C ALA A 300 -11.47 -25.18 -16.36
N ASP A 301 -11.25 -26.42 -16.81
CA ASP A 301 -11.87 -27.62 -16.31
C ASP A 301 -11.50 -27.88 -14.83
N GLU A 302 -10.24 -27.67 -14.47
CA GLU A 302 -9.78 -27.84 -13.08
C GLU A 302 -10.48 -26.87 -12.13
N ILE A 303 -10.68 -25.61 -12.52
CA ILE A 303 -11.33 -24.60 -11.68
C ILE A 303 -12.85 -24.78 -11.68
N PHE A 304 -13.48 -24.65 -12.85
CA PHE A 304 -14.93 -24.48 -12.98
C PHE A 304 -15.73 -25.78 -13.04
N ARG A 305 -15.06 -26.92 -13.17
CA ARG A 305 -15.71 -28.23 -13.09
C ARG A 305 -15.19 -29.05 -11.91
N VAL A 306 -13.89 -29.40 -11.88
CA VAL A 306 -13.35 -30.36 -10.88
C VAL A 306 -13.44 -29.77 -9.48
N TYR A 307 -12.84 -28.59 -9.26
CA TYR A 307 -12.86 -27.94 -7.95
C TYR A 307 -14.28 -27.53 -7.54
N ALA A 308 -15.06 -26.94 -8.45
CA ALA A 308 -16.44 -26.54 -8.19
C ALA A 308 -17.36 -27.71 -7.81
N GLN A 309 -17.09 -28.93 -8.25
CA GLN A 309 -17.84 -30.13 -7.86
C GLN A 309 -17.49 -30.63 -6.44
N SER A 310 -16.23 -30.47 -6.04
CA SER A 310 -15.76 -30.89 -4.72
C SER A 310 -16.01 -29.84 -3.63
N HIS A 311 -16.30 -28.58 -4.01
CA HIS A 311 -16.56 -27.48 -3.09
C HIS A 311 -17.85 -26.73 -3.50
N PRO A 312 -19.02 -27.35 -3.33
CA PRO A 312 -20.30 -26.78 -3.77
C PRO A 312 -20.70 -25.51 -3.00
N ASP A 313 -20.16 -25.32 -1.81
CA ASP A 313 -20.43 -24.17 -0.93
C ASP A 313 -19.61 -22.91 -1.26
N ILE A 314 -18.67 -23.03 -2.24
CA ILE A 314 -17.85 -21.91 -2.70
C ILE A 314 -18.35 -21.43 -4.06
N ASP A 315 -18.70 -20.16 -4.13
CA ASP A 315 -19.15 -19.55 -5.38
C ASP A 315 -17.94 -19.02 -6.19
N LEU A 316 -17.69 -19.66 -7.35
CA LEU A 316 -16.57 -19.35 -8.23
C LEU A 316 -17.03 -18.50 -9.41
N VAL A 317 -16.78 -17.19 -9.35
CA VAL A 317 -17.30 -16.21 -10.30
C VAL A 317 -16.20 -15.71 -11.22
N PRO A 318 -16.22 -16.01 -12.54
CA PRO A 318 -15.29 -15.40 -13.50
C PRO A 318 -15.74 -14.01 -13.90
N VAL A 319 -14.82 -13.03 -13.85
CA VAL A 319 -15.10 -11.62 -14.20
C VAL A 319 -14.09 -11.10 -15.22
N LYS A 320 -14.45 -10.04 -15.95
CA LYS A 320 -13.61 -9.34 -16.96
C LYS A 320 -13.01 -10.27 -18.03
N MET A 321 -13.79 -11.22 -18.52
CA MET A 321 -13.35 -12.22 -19.49
C MET A 321 -13.36 -11.69 -20.91
N GLU A 322 -12.28 -11.93 -21.67
CA GLU A 322 -12.33 -11.90 -23.12
C GLU A 322 -13.17 -13.07 -23.69
N GLU A 323 -13.66 -12.92 -24.92
CA GLU A 323 -14.59 -13.91 -25.55
C GLU A 323 -13.99 -15.33 -25.63
N ASN A 324 -12.68 -15.46 -25.84
CA ASN A 324 -12.02 -16.77 -25.89
C ASN A 324 -11.97 -17.44 -24.53
N VAL A 325 -11.73 -16.67 -23.46
CA VAL A 325 -11.76 -17.16 -22.07
C VAL A 325 -13.17 -17.61 -21.70
N LYS A 326 -14.18 -16.78 -22.01
CA LYS A 326 -15.59 -17.06 -21.75
C LYS A 326 -16.05 -18.35 -22.43
N LYS A 327 -15.70 -18.57 -23.70
CA LYS A 327 -16.01 -19.83 -24.40
C LYS A 327 -15.42 -21.05 -23.71
N MET A 328 -14.19 -20.96 -23.23
CA MET A 328 -13.51 -22.08 -22.58
C MET A 328 -14.12 -22.39 -21.22
N ILE A 329 -14.48 -21.37 -20.44
CA ILE A 329 -15.14 -21.52 -19.15
C ILE A 329 -16.55 -22.13 -19.32
N ASN A 330 -17.35 -21.59 -20.25
CA ASN A 330 -18.68 -22.13 -20.55
C ASN A 330 -18.63 -23.61 -20.95
N ARG A 331 -17.61 -24.03 -21.71
CA ARG A 331 -17.40 -25.44 -22.07
C ARG A 331 -17.13 -26.31 -20.83
N ALA A 332 -16.31 -25.83 -19.87
CA ALA A 332 -16.03 -26.54 -18.62
C ALA A 332 -17.30 -26.68 -17.77
N ILE A 333 -18.09 -25.60 -17.63
CA ILE A 333 -19.35 -25.57 -16.87
C ILE A 333 -20.39 -26.50 -17.51
N SER A 334 -20.57 -26.46 -18.83
CA SER A 334 -21.53 -27.31 -19.55
C SER A 334 -21.22 -28.78 -19.38
N SER A 335 -19.95 -29.18 -19.30
CA SER A 335 -19.51 -30.54 -19.03
C SER A 335 -19.82 -31.00 -17.59
N ARG A 336 -20.20 -30.11 -16.67
CA ARG A 336 -20.66 -30.42 -15.31
C ARG A 336 -22.11 -30.88 -15.29
N VAL A 337 -22.96 -30.31 -16.15
CA VAL A 337 -24.42 -30.56 -16.16
C VAL A 337 -24.78 -31.88 -16.87
N SER A 338 -23.88 -32.44 -17.68
CA SER A 338 -24.13 -33.61 -18.49
C SER A 338 -23.82 -34.95 -17.80
N LYS A 339 -23.61 -34.98 -16.50
CA LYS A 339 -23.46 -36.17 -15.64
C LYS A 339 -24.44 -36.12 -14.49
#